data_a7f6f7b2e5c25f6461e1b86bc7466eb3
#
_entry.id   a7f6f7b2e5c25f6461e1b86bc7466eb3
#
_cell.length_a   1.000
_cell.length_b   1.000
_cell.length_c   1.000
_cell.angle_alpha   90.00
_cell.angle_beta   90.00
_cell.angle_gamma   90.00
#
_symmetry.space_group_name_H-M   'P 1'
#
loop_
_entity.id
_entity.type
_entity.pdbx_description
1 polymer ?
#
loop_
_entity_poly.entity_id
_entity_poly.type
_entity_poly.pdbx_seq_one_letter_code
_entity_poly.pdbx_strand_id
1 'polypeptide(L)'
;MRYWTEDEARAELPRMRVLVDALRRGAHRTSTAQMNGHGRVATAPGDGPEEPDARSVDVETALAELRDKDIVLRDPESGLLDFPAVTAQGVVYLLCWKRDEEDLGWWHFAEEGFAGRKPLPLPPDL
;
A
#
# COMPACT_ATOMS: atom_id res chain seq x y z
N MET A 1 -14.36 11.36 0.18
CA MET A 1 -13.23 10.58 0.69
C MET A 1 -13.70 9.47 1.60
N ARG A 2 -13.11 8.33 1.49
CA ARG A 2 -13.48 7.21 2.33
C ARG A 2 -12.66 7.21 3.59
N TYR A 3 -13.30 6.94 4.74
CA TYR A 3 -12.58 6.72 5.98
C TYR A 3 -12.70 5.26 6.35
N TRP A 4 -11.61 4.69 6.79
CA TRP A 4 -11.52 3.25 7.10
C TRP A 4 -11.65 3.03 8.60
N THR A 5 -12.22 1.90 8.99
CA THR A 5 -12.12 1.47 10.38
C THR A 5 -10.91 0.56 10.49
N GLU A 6 -10.49 0.33 11.71
CA GLU A 6 -9.36 -0.56 11.96
C GLU A 6 -9.65 -1.96 11.39
N ASP A 7 -10.86 -2.47 11.60
CA ASP A 7 -11.20 -3.80 11.11
C ASP A 7 -11.25 -3.85 9.59
N GLU A 8 -11.77 -2.81 8.97
CA GLU A 8 -11.82 -2.76 7.51
C GLU A 8 -10.42 -2.70 6.93
N ALA A 9 -9.55 -1.89 7.51
CA ALA A 9 -8.19 -1.77 7.02
C ALA A 9 -7.46 -3.09 7.19
N ARG A 10 -7.66 -3.73 8.34
CA ARG A 10 -6.99 -5.02 8.59
C ARG A 10 -7.43 -6.06 7.57
N ALA A 11 -8.70 -6.04 7.21
CA ALA A 11 -9.22 -7.00 6.23
C ALA A 11 -8.67 -6.75 4.82
N GLU A 12 -8.19 -5.53 4.56
CA GLU A 12 -7.60 -5.22 3.26
C GLU A 12 -6.14 -5.63 3.14
N LEU A 13 -5.48 -5.96 4.22
CA LEU A 13 -4.04 -6.22 4.18
C LEU A 13 -3.64 -7.30 3.18
N PRO A 14 -4.36 -8.42 3.05
CA PRO A 14 -3.94 -9.40 2.05
C PRO A 14 -3.89 -8.81 0.63
N ARG A 15 -4.88 -7.97 0.30
CA ARG A 15 -4.88 -7.33 -1.00
C ARG A 15 -3.77 -6.27 -1.09
N MET A 16 -3.52 -5.57 0.00
CA MET A 16 -2.48 -4.56 0.01
C MET A 16 -1.11 -5.19 -0.22
N ARG A 17 -0.88 -6.39 0.29
CA ARG A 17 0.38 -7.08 0.05
C ARG A 17 0.57 -7.34 -1.44
N VAL A 18 -0.48 -7.72 -2.14
CA VAL A 18 -0.41 -7.95 -3.57
C VAL A 18 -0.07 -6.66 -4.31
N LEU A 19 -0.75 -5.57 -3.96
CA LEU A 19 -0.53 -4.31 -4.65
C LEU A 19 0.86 -3.75 -4.40
N VAL A 20 1.31 -3.81 -3.17
CA VAL A 20 2.61 -3.29 -2.81
C VAL A 20 3.72 -4.10 -3.47
N ASP A 21 3.56 -5.41 -3.54
CA ASP A 21 4.55 -6.26 -4.20
C ASP A 21 4.63 -5.93 -5.69
N ALA A 22 3.50 -5.62 -6.30
CA ALA A 22 3.47 -5.22 -7.70
C ALA A 22 4.21 -3.89 -7.90
N LEU A 23 4.02 -2.94 -6.98
CA LEU A 23 4.69 -1.67 -7.05
C LEU A 23 6.19 -1.81 -6.88
N ARG A 24 6.60 -2.65 -5.96
CA ARG A 24 8.03 -2.86 -5.72
C ARG A 24 8.69 -3.53 -6.91
N ARG A 25 8.04 -4.51 -7.49
CA ARG A 25 8.58 -5.15 -8.69
C ARG A 25 8.65 -4.19 -9.85
N GLY A 26 7.66 -3.33 -9.98
CA GLY A 26 7.66 -2.33 -11.03
C GLY A 26 8.81 -1.37 -10.91
N ALA A 27 9.09 -0.92 -9.70
CA ALA A 27 10.20 -0.03 -9.46
C ALA A 27 11.52 -0.69 -9.82
N HIS A 28 11.70 -1.93 -9.43
CA HIS A 28 12.89 -2.64 -9.76
C HIS A 28 13.04 -2.84 -11.25
N ARG A 29 11.98 -3.17 -11.92
CA ARG A 29 12.02 -3.41 -13.33
C ARG A 29 12.39 -2.14 -14.09
N THR A 30 11.85 -1.03 -13.70
CA THR A 30 12.15 0.22 -14.33
C THR A 30 13.62 0.55 -14.19
N SER A 31 14.15 0.36 -13.03
CA SER A 31 15.53 0.65 -12.78
C SER A 31 16.43 -0.22 -13.66
N THR A 32 16.14 -1.50 -13.73
CA THR A 32 16.91 -2.42 -14.51
C THR A 32 16.82 -2.08 -15.99
N ALA A 33 15.66 -1.74 -16.44
CA ALA A 33 15.47 -1.42 -17.83
C ALA A 33 16.29 -0.19 -18.21
N GLN A 34 16.33 0.79 -17.32
CA GLN A 34 17.10 1.92 -17.58
C GLN A 34 18.54 1.59 -17.69
N MET A 35 19.04 0.74 -16.86
CA MET A 35 20.39 0.43 -16.88
C MET A 35 20.75 -0.34 -18.11
N ASN A 36 19.99 -1.27 -18.52
CA ASN A 36 20.32 -2.11 -19.61
C ASN A 36 20.00 -1.54 -20.92
N GLY A 37 19.23 -0.64 -20.98
CA GLY A 37 18.93 -0.07 -22.21
C GLY A 37 18.11 -0.91 -23.11
N HIS A 38 17.81 -2.07 -22.93
CA HIS A 38 17.03 -2.69 -23.79
C HIS A 38 15.97 -3.20 -23.33
N GLY A 39 15.59 -3.09 -22.94
CA GLY A 39 14.56 -3.44 -22.54
C GLY A 39 13.72 -4.32 -23.04
N ARG A 40 13.40 -4.80 -23.69
CA ARG A 40 12.56 -5.41 -24.21
C ARG A 40 12.59 -6.60 -24.20
N VAL A 41 12.03 -7.14 -23.99
CA VAL A 41 12.10 -8.16 -23.91
C VAL A 41 11.29 -8.93 -24.15
N ALA A 42 11.17 -9.28 -24.37
CA ALA A 42 10.58 -10.08 -24.79
C ALA A 42 9.81 -10.75 -24.14
N THR A 43 9.14 -10.83 -23.94
CA THR A 43 8.41 -11.32 -23.39
C THR A 43 8.03 -12.48 -23.58
N ALA A 44 8.11 -13.07 -23.00
CA ALA A 44 7.76 -14.15 -23.05
C ALA A 44 6.49 -14.38 -23.22
N PRO A 45 6.13 -14.75 -24.02
CA PRO A 45 4.90 -14.90 -24.26
C PRO A 45 4.40 -15.89 -23.51
N GLY A 46 3.57 -16.07 -23.44
CA GLY A 46 3.13 -17.02 -22.80
C GLY A 46 3.26 -17.10 -21.61
N ASP A 47 3.35 -16.27 -21.10
CA ASP A 47 3.54 -16.32 -19.93
C ASP A 47 2.49 -16.88 -19.36
N GLY A 48 1.73 -17.30 -19.68
CA GLY A 48 0.85 -17.93 -19.00
C GLY A 48 -0.21 -17.36 -18.41
N PRO A 49 -1.03 -17.99 -17.88
CA PRO A 49 -2.13 -17.49 -17.32
C PRO A 49 -1.86 -16.80 -16.24
N GLU A 50 -2.61 -16.04 -15.85
CA GLU A 50 -2.31 -15.35 -14.84
C GLU A 50 -2.88 -15.77 -13.71
N GLU A 51 -2.33 -15.84 -12.71
CA GLU A 51 -2.87 -16.08 -11.50
C GLU A 51 -3.20 -14.86 -10.87
N PRO A 52 -4.14 -14.71 -10.04
CA PRO A 52 -4.51 -13.47 -9.37
C PRO A 52 -3.55 -13.16 -8.27
N ASP A 53 -2.32 -13.13 -8.51
CA ASP A 53 -1.39 -12.77 -7.46
C ASP A 53 -0.63 -11.53 -7.90
N ALA A 54 0.37 -11.16 -7.16
CA ALA A 54 1.09 -9.94 -7.41
C ALA A 54 1.67 -9.87 -8.79
N ARG A 55 1.95 -10.98 -9.39
CA ARG A 55 2.56 -10.94 -10.69
C ARG A 55 1.61 -10.57 -11.79
N SER A 56 0.32 -10.69 -11.56
CA SER A 56 -0.64 -10.34 -12.59
C SER A 56 -1.14 -8.92 -12.43
N VAL A 57 -0.66 -8.17 -11.47
CA VAL A 57 -1.08 -6.79 -11.24
C VAL A 57 0.05 -5.88 -11.66
N ASP A 58 -0.22 -4.92 -12.54
CA ASP A 58 0.85 -4.00 -12.95
C ASP A 58 0.79 -2.73 -12.09
N VAL A 59 1.78 -1.88 -12.26
CA VAL A 59 1.92 -0.70 -11.44
C VAL A 59 0.74 0.24 -11.58
N GLU A 60 0.28 0.45 -12.81
CA GLU A 60 -0.83 1.35 -13.02
C GLU A 60 -2.09 0.85 -12.36
N THR A 61 -2.38 -0.42 -12.46
CA THR A 61 -3.55 -1.01 -11.82
C THR A 61 -3.45 -0.90 -10.30
N ALA A 62 -2.26 -1.15 -9.75
CA ALA A 62 -2.08 -1.07 -8.32
C ALA A 62 -2.28 0.36 -7.82
N LEU A 63 -1.74 1.34 -8.52
CA LEU A 63 -1.90 2.73 -8.11
C LEU A 63 -3.36 3.18 -8.23
N ALA A 64 -4.04 2.73 -9.28
CA ALA A 64 -5.45 3.08 -9.46
C ALA A 64 -6.31 2.49 -8.35
N GLU A 65 -6.03 1.28 -7.96
CA GLU A 65 -6.82 0.64 -6.91
C GLU A 65 -6.61 1.35 -5.57
N LEU A 66 -5.38 1.73 -5.25
CA LEU A 66 -5.12 2.46 -4.02
C LEU A 66 -5.84 3.80 -4.04
N ARG A 67 -5.77 4.50 -5.16
CA ARG A 67 -6.44 5.78 -5.26
C ARG A 67 -7.95 5.64 -5.13
N ASP A 68 -8.53 4.63 -5.78
CA ASP A 68 -9.97 4.44 -5.72
C ASP A 68 -10.45 4.08 -4.32
N LYS A 69 -9.61 3.48 -3.52
CA LYS A 69 -9.94 3.11 -2.15
C LYS A 69 -9.55 4.19 -1.16
N ASP A 70 -9.00 5.30 -1.63
CA ASP A 70 -8.52 6.38 -0.76
C ASP A 70 -7.44 5.93 0.20
N ILE A 71 -6.59 5.02 -0.24
CA ILE A 71 -5.44 4.59 0.54
C ILE A 71 -4.22 5.33 -0.01
N VAL A 72 -3.45 5.93 0.87
CA VAL A 72 -2.35 6.79 0.46
C VAL A 72 -1.05 6.01 0.45
N LEU A 73 -0.40 5.98 -0.70
CA LEU A 73 0.91 5.34 -0.80
C LEU A 73 1.95 6.37 -0.41
N ARG A 74 2.70 6.07 0.66
CA ARG A 74 3.71 6.99 1.14
C ARG A 74 5.09 6.64 0.62
N ASP A 75 5.41 5.37 0.54
CA ASP A 75 6.72 4.94 0.09
C ASP A 75 6.61 3.59 -0.60
N PRO A 76 6.79 3.54 -1.90
CA PRO A 76 6.66 2.26 -2.61
C PRO A 76 7.74 1.25 -2.26
N GLU A 77 8.90 1.71 -1.89
CA GLU A 77 9.96 0.77 -1.60
C GLU A 77 9.68 -0.05 -0.35
N SER A 78 9.24 0.58 0.70
CA SER A 78 8.93 -0.16 1.93
C SER A 78 7.49 -0.63 1.95
N GLY A 79 6.68 -0.19 0.98
CA GLY A 79 5.28 -0.54 0.99
C GLY A 79 4.52 0.15 2.08
N LEU A 80 4.83 1.42 2.34
CA LEU A 80 4.22 2.17 3.43
C LEU A 80 2.92 2.80 2.96
N LEU A 81 1.84 2.43 3.61
CA LEU A 81 0.50 2.89 3.26
C LEU A 81 -0.19 3.52 4.45
N ASP A 82 -1.03 4.53 4.18
CA ASP A 82 -1.87 5.14 5.21
C ASP A 82 -3.32 5.00 4.82
N PHE A 83 -4.14 4.57 5.76
CA PHE A 83 -5.59 4.43 5.57
C PHE A 83 -6.26 5.55 6.35
N PRO A 84 -6.91 6.51 5.69
CA PRO A 84 -7.57 7.59 6.43
C PRO A 84 -8.69 7.06 7.31
N ALA A 85 -8.78 7.61 8.50
CA ALA A 85 -9.79 7.19 9.47
C ALA A 85 -10.26 8.42 10.25
N VAL A 86 -11.39 8.29 10.92
CA VAL A 86 -11.93 9.42 11.67
C VAL A 86 -12.55 8.89 12.95
N THR A 87 -12.32 9.59 14.05
CA THR A 87 -12.88 9.17 15.33
C THR A 87 -14.33 9.62 15.43
N ALA A 88 -15.03 9.17 16.47
CA ALA A 88 -16.41 9.56 16.69
C ALA A 88 -16.52 11.07 16.90
N GLN A 89 -15.48 11.71 17.38
CA GLN A 89 -15.51 13.14 17.57
C GLN A 89 -15.06 13.91 16.34
N GLY A 90 -14.77 13.25 15.25
CA GLY A 90 -14.43 13.91 14.02
C GLY A 90 -12.94 14.18 13.82
N VAL A 91 -12.08 13.57 14.63
CA VAL A 91 -10.65 13.77 14.48
C VAL A 91 -10.12 12.82 13.43
N VAL A 92 -9.46 13.36 12.41
CA VAL A 92 -8.90 12.54 11.33
C VAL A 92 -7.54 12.01 11.76
N TYR A 93 -7.31 10.73 11.52
CA TYR A 93 -6.03 10.12 11.77
C TYR A 93 -5.76 9.11 10.66
N LEU A 94 -4.57 8.55 10.65
CA LEU A 94 -4.19 7.63 9.61
C LEU A 94 -3.76 6.31 10.25
N LEU A 95 -4.31 5.21 9.75
CA LEU A 95 -3.85 3.89 10.15
C LEU A 95 -2.67 3.57 9.24
N CYS A 96 -1.55 3.25 9.82
CA CYS A 96 -0.29 3.18 9.09
C CYS A 96 0.24 1.76 9.05
N TRP A 97 0.59 1.28 7.87
CA TRP A 97 1.06 -0.09 7.71
C TRP A 97 2.20 -0.15 6.69
N LYS A 98 3.19 -0.98 6.97
CA LYS A 98 4.26 -1.24 6.04
C LYS A 98 4.25 -2.70 5.65
N ARG A 99 4.78 -2.99 4.47
CA ARG A 99 4.75 -4.34 3.91
C ARG A 99 5.32 -5.42 4.82
N ASP A 100 6.35 -5.08 5.60
CA ASP A 100 6.99 -6.09 6.43
C ASP A 100 6.28 -6.29 7.77
N GLU A 101 5.19 -5.57 8.02
CA GLU A 101 4.43 -5.76 9.25
C GLU A 101 3.34 -6.78 9.02
N GLU A 102 3.23 -7.73 9.92
CA GLU A 102 2.26 -8.79 9.72
C GLU A 102 0.85 -8.33 9.92
N ASP A 103 0.62 -7.35 10.75
CA ASP A 103 -0.71 -6.91 11.07
C ASP A 103 -0.70 -5.39 11.13
N LEU A 104 -1.90 -4.81 11.17
CA LEU A 104 -2.07 -3.39 11.31
C LEU A 104 -1.89 -3.03 12.78
N GLY A 105 -0.89 -2.29 13.10
CA GLY A 105 -0.60 -2.02 14.51
C GLY A 105 -0.25 -0.59 14.83
N TRP A 106 -0.35 0.35 13.88
CA TRP A 106 0.13 1.70 14.09
C TRP A 106 -0.82 2.74 13.54
N TRP A 107 -0.75 3.94 14.10
CA TRP A 107 -1.53 5.07 13.61
C TRP A 107 -0.73 6.34 13.86
N HIS A 108 -1.09 7.42 13.15
CA HIS A 108 -0.50 8.73 13.43
C HIS A 108 -1.51 9.81 13.04
N PHE A 109 -1.35 11.01 13.54
CA PHE A 109 -2.22 12.10 13.15
C PHE A 109 -1.90 12.53 11.72
N ALA A 110 -2.86 13.19 11.08
CA ALA A 110 -2.73 13.55 9.67
C ALA A 110 -1.51 14.45 9.43
N GLU A 111 -1.18 15.29 10.38
CA GLU A 111 -0.07 16.19 10.19
C GLU A 111 1.26 15.58 10.59
N GLU A 112 1.29 14.34 11.06
CA GLU A 112 2.53 13.68 11.40
C GLU A 112 2.90 12.70 10.31
N GLY A 113 4.15 12.39 10.19
CA GLY A 113 4.57 11.36 9.26
C GLY A 113 4.92 10.08 9.98
N PHE A 114 5.71 9.26 9.31
CA PHE A 114 6.07 7.95 9.84
C PHE A 114 6.69 8.04 11.23
N ALA A 115 7.47 9.07 11.48
CA ALA A 115 8.13 9.22 12.77
C ALA A 115 7.14 9.45 13.91
N GLY A 116 5.93 9.85 13.59
CA GLY A 116 4.92 10.05 14.63
C GLY A 116 4.05 8.86 14.92
N ARG A 117 4.40 7.70 14.40
CA ARG A 117 3.58 6.50 14.59
C ARG A 117 3.43 6.15 16.05
N LYS A 118 2.22 5.74 16.41
CA LYS A 118 1.90 5.32 17.75
C LYS A 118 1.21 3.97 17.67
N PRO A 119 1.39 3.12 18.65
CA PRO A 119 0.78 1.79 18.57
C PRO A 119 -0.73 1.84 18.79
N LEU A 120 -1.43 0.98 18.09
CA LEU A 120 -2.84 0.77 18.34
C LEU A 120 -3.01 -0.01 19.64
N PRO A 121 -4.10 0.15 20.33
CA PRO A 121 -5.31 0.88 19.94
C PRO A 121 -5.21 2.37 20.20
N LEU A 122 -6.18 3.10 19.69
CA LEU A 122 -6.23 4.52 19.92
C LEU A 122 -6.45 4.82 21.39
N PRO A 123 -5.93 5.96 21.85
CA PRO A 123 -6.23 6.36 23.23
C PRO A 123 -7.72 6.58 23.41
N PRO A 124 -8.25 6.25 24.57
CA PRO A 124 -9.70 6.37 24.77
C PRO A 124 -10.21 7.81 24.72
N ASP A 125 -9.32 8.77 24.90
CA ASP A 125 -9.78 10.14 24.88
C ASP A 125 -9.81 10.74 23.50
N LEU A 126 -9.56 9.97 22.47
CA LEU A 126 -9.67 10.48 21.11
C LEU A 126 -11.04 10.23 20.46
#